data_ddee45e67927fd2dd136c5e7fe3d8876
#
_entry.id   ddee45e67927fd2dd136c5e7fe3d8876
#
_cell.length_a   1.000
_cell.length_b   1.000
_cell.length_c   1.000
_cell.angle_alpha   90.00
_cell.angle_beta   90.00
_cell.angle_gamma   90.00
#
_symmetry.space_group_name_H-M   'P 1'
#
loop_
_entity.id
_entity.type
_entity.pdbx_description
1 polymer ?
#
loop_
_entity_poly.entity_id
_entity_poly.type
_entity_poly.pdbx_seq_one_letter_code
_entity_poly.pdbx_strand_id
1 'polypeptide(L)'
;MNKLEEIDEPAGDDEISHPFDTLTPSFLIDAVESLGFYCDGRLFPLNSYENRVYQVGIEDATPMIAKFYRPQRWSEAQIREEHEFCFELVEQELPVVPPWRNEAGESLFMFGDFFFALFERRGGHAPELDDLDNLFTLGRLMGRIHAVGAVKAFQHRPAITIEDYGYASVALIGEQFIPTSLKDSYLSLTADLLQAVEAQFAQVSDLTLIRSHGDCHGGNILWRDDTANFVDFDDARMAPAVQDLWMLLCGDRPQQTAQLSEVVEGYNEFFTFHPKELRLIEPLRTLRMLHYAAWLARRWT
;
A
#
# COMPACT_ATOMS: atom_id res chain seq x y z
N MET A 1 49.52 -24.56 40.48
CA MET A 1 48.52 -25.35 39.73
C MET A 1 47.22 -24.60 39.86
N ASN A 2 46.99 -23.69 38.93
CA ASN A 2 45.73 -22.96 38.84
C ASN A 2 44.90 -23.62 37.72
N LYS A 3 43.74 -24.15 38.10
CA LYS A 3 42.70 -24.54 37.16
C LYS A 3 42.07 -23.28 36.61
N LEU A 4 42.19 -23.09 35.32
CA LEU A 4 41.37 -22.16 34.56
C LEU A 4 39.95 -22.80 34.43
N GLU A 5 38.96 -22.15 35.01
CA GLU A 5 37.55 -22.47 34.78
C GLU A 5 37.24 -22.07 33.32
N GLU A 6 36.81 -23.03 32.52
CA GLU A 6 36.18 -22.80 31.22
C GLU A 6 34.87 -22.06 31.47
N ILE A 7 34.79 -20.87 30.93
CA ILE A 7 33.55 -20.11 30.86
C ILE A 7 32.76 -20.72 29.67
N ASP A 8 31.68 -21.42 29.97
CA ASP A 8 30.67 -21.84 28.99
C ASP A 8 30.16 -20.59 28.28
N GLU A 9 30.42 -20.47 26.99
CA GLU A 9 29.75 -19.52 26.14
C GLU A 9 28.24 -19.87 26.06
N PRO A 10 27.34 -18.91 26.24
CA PRO A 10 25.92 -19.18 26.08
C PRO A 10 25.64 -19.59 24.64
N ALA A 11 24.98 -20.72 24.50
CA ALA A 11 24.52 -21.26 23.21
C ALA A 11 23.64 -20.26 22.46
N GLY A 12 24.00 -20.06 21.19
CA GLY A 12 23.15 -19.67 20.08
C GLY A 12 22.16 -18.55 20.33
N ASP A 13 22.51 -17.34 19.93
CA ASP A 13 21.53 -16.40 19.40
C ASP A 13 20.77 -17.12 18.27
N ASP A 14 19.48 -17.38 18.47
CA ASP A 14 18.56 -17.67 17.36
C ASP A 14 18.58 -16.40 16.49
N GLU A 15 19.41 -16.40 15.45
CA GLU A 15 19.39 -15.34 14.42
C GLU A 15 17.95 -15.26 13.91
N ILE A 16 17.26 -14.18 14.27
CA ILE A 16 15.95 -13.88 13.72
C ILE A 16 16.16 -13.68 12.22
N SER A 17 15.89 -14.72 11.45
CA SER A 17 16.04 -14.72 10.00
C SER A 17 15.11 -13.65 9.40
N HIS A 18 15.69 -12.74 8.60
CA HIS A 18 14.87 -11.74 7.90
C HIS A 18 13.91 -12.46 6.92
N PRO A 19 12.63 -12.09 6.84
CA PRO A 19 11.62 -12.80 6.02
C PRO A 19 12.01 -13.06 4.56
N PHE A 20 13.00 -12.33 4.04
CA PHE A 20 13.45 -12.40 2.66
C PHE A 20 14.88 -12.90 2.47
N ASP A 21 15.50 -13.47 3.49
CA ASP A 21 16.91 -13.93 3.41
C ASP A 21 17.13 -15.01 2.34
N THR A 22 16.10 -15.78 2.05
CA THR A 22 16.14 -16.84 1.02
C THR A 22 15.90 -16.33 -0.40
N LEU A 23 15.51 -15.06 -0.60
CA LEU A 23 15.30 -14.46 -1.93
C LEU A 23 16.63 -14.11 -2.61
N THR A 24 17.39 -15.12 -2.99
CA THR A 24 18.63 -14.95 -3.76
C THR A 24 18.33 -14.60 -5.23
N PRO A 25 19.30 -14.02 -5.98
CA PRO A 25 19.13 -13.78 -7.41
C PRO A 25 18.75 -15.04 -8.21
N SER A 26 19.32 -16.20 -7.89
CA SER A 26 18.95 -17.47 -8.53
C SER A 26 17.51 -17.85 -8.24
N PHE A 27 17.07 -17.72 -6.97
CA PHE A 27 15.69 -17.99 -6.58
C PHE A 27 14.69 -17.12 -7.36
N LEU A 28 15.00 -15.83 -7.55
CA LEU A 28 14.15 -14.90 -8.29
C LEU A 28 14.02 -15.30 -9.77
N ILE A 29 15.13 -15.67 -10.40
CA ILE A 29 15.15 -16.16 -11.79
C ILE A 29 14.34 -17.44 -11.90
N ASP A 30 14.65 -18.44 -11.07
CA ASP A 30 13.98 -19.73 -11.09
C ASP A 30 12.44 -19.59 -10.90
N ALA A 31 12.01 -18.68 -10.03
CA ALA A 31 10.60 -18.39 -9.83
C ALA A 31 9.93 -17.85 -11.10
N VAL A 32 10.56 -16.91 -11.79
CA VAL A 32 10.01 -16.34 -13.04
C VAL A 32 10.05 -17.38 -14.17
N GLU A 33 11.14 -18.16 -14.28
CA GLU A 33 11.29 -19.20 -15.29
C GLU A 33 10.33 -20.38 -15.09
N SER A 34 9.90 -20.63 -13.84
CA SER A 34 8.88 -21.65 -13.54
C SER A 34 7.53 -21.37 -14.23
N LEU A 35 7.31 -20.13 -14.67
CA LEU A 35 6.11 -19.70 -15.40
C LEU A 35 6.29 -19.73 -16.92
N GLY A 36 7.42 -20.25 -17.42
CA GLY A 36 7.71 -20.41 -18.85
C GLY A 36 8.40 -19.20 -19.50
N PHE A 37 8.86 -18.23 -18.72
CA PHE A 37 9.72 -17.15 -19.22
C PHE A 37 11.18 -17.63 -19.31
N TYR A 38 11.96 -16.97 -20.18
CA TYR A 38 13.41 -17.15 -20.24
C TYR A 38 14.06 -15.85 -19.78
N CYS A 39 14.78 -15.91 -18.66
CA CYS A 39 15.42 -14.74 -18.09
C CYS A 39 16.80 -14.49 -18.70
N ASP A 40 17.16 -13.24 -18.96
CA ASP A 40 18.48 -12.85 -19.50
C ASP A 40 19.52 -12.56 -18.41
N GLY A 41 19.17 -12.80 -17.15
CA GLY A 41 20.04 -12.61 -15.98
C GLY A 41 20.07 -11.18 -15.43
N ARG A 42 19.41 -10.20 -16.07
CA ARG A 42 19.35 -8.82 -15.55
C ARG A 42 18.28 -8.71 -14.47
N LEU A 43 18.70 -8.35 -13.26
CA LEU A 43 17.84 -8.12 -12.10
C LEU A 43 18.11 -6.74 -11.52
N PHE A 44 17.07 -5.93 -11.38
CA PHE A 44 17.16 -4.62 -10.74
C PHE A 44 16.15 -4.53 -9.61
N PRO A 45 16.60 -4.37 -8.34
CA PRO A 45 15.68 -4.13 -7.24
C PRO A 45 14.99 -2.78 -7.43
N LEU A 46 13.68 -2.75 -7.23
CA LEU A 46 12.90 -1.52 -7.19
C LEU A 46 12.63 -1.12 -5.74
N ASN A 47 12.41 0.18 -5.51
CA ASN A 47 12.10 0.67 -4.18
C ASN A 47 10.80 0.04 -3.68
N SER A 48 10.92 -0.82 -2.68
CA SER A 48 9.80 -1.44 -1.99
C SER A 48 10.26 -1.82 -0.59
N TYR A 49 9.55 -1.34 0.41
CA TYR A 49 9.89 -1.64 1.81
C TYR A 49 9.13 -2.87 2.32
N GLU A 50 7.88 -3.00 1.93
CA GLU A 50 6.99 -4.06 2.42
C GLU A 50 7.28 -5.39 1.73
N ASN A 51 7.19 -5.39 0.43
CA ASN A 51 7.44 -6.54 -0.42
C ASN A 51 8.88 -6.51 -0.96
N ARG A 52 9.22 -7.46 -1.81
CA ARG A 52 10.42 -7.35 -2.65
C ARG A 52 9.99 -7.29 -4.09
N VAL A 53 10.38 -6.21 -4.75
CA VAL A 53 9.98 -5.93 -6.14
C VAL A 53 11.24 -5.81 -6.99
N TYR A 54 11.27 -6.56 -8.09
CA TYR A 54 12.38 -6.59 -9.02
C TYR A 54 11.93 -6.39 -10.45
N GLN A 55 12.68 -5.61 -11.21
CA GLN A 55 12.60 -5.69 -12.66
C GLN A 55 13.47 -6.85 -13.11
N VAL A 56 12.88 -7.80 -13.82
CA VAL A 56 13.54 -9.01 -14.34
C VAL A 56 13.62 -8.90 -15.85
N GLY A 57 14.83 -9.01 -16.39
CA GLY A 57 15.06 -9.03 -17.82
C GLY A 57 14.58 -10.35 -18.43
N ILE A 58 13.84 -10.27 -19.53
CA ILE A 58 13.33 -11.44 -20.28
C ILE A 58 14.04 -11.45 -21.64
N GLU A 59 14.48 -12.64 -22.09
CA GLU A 59 15.13 -12.80 -23.40
C GLU A 59 14.18 -12.39 -24.53
N ASP A 60 14.69 -11.58 -25.44
CA ASP A 60 13.96 -11.10 -26.63
C ASP A 60 12.59 -10.46 -26.37
N ALA A 61 12.34 -10.02 -25.11
CA ALA A 61 11.08 -9.42 -24.69
C ALA A 61 11.27 -8.21 -23.76
N THR A 62 10.17 -7.51 -23.48
CA THR A 62 10.12 -6.44 -22.48
C THR A 62 10.34 -7.03 -21.08
N PRO A 63 11.16 -6.40 -20.22
CA PRO A 63 11.30 -6.84 -18.83
C PRO A 63 9.98 -6.89 -18.10
N MET A 64 9.85 -7.85 -17.18
CA MET A 64 8.71 -7.96 -16.27
C MET A 64 9.06 -7.40 -14.90
N ILE A 65 8.04 -7.01 -14.14
CA ILE A 65 8.16 -6.67 -12.73
C ILE A 65 7.68 -7.86 -11.91
N ALA A 66 8.56 -8.42 -11.09
CA ALA A 66 8.24 -9.51 -10.17
C ALA A 66 8.09 -8.95 -8.76
N LYS A 67 6.91 -9.13 -8.16
CA LYS A 67 6.58 -8.72 -6.78
C LYS A 67 6.46 -9.98 -5.93
N PHE A 68 7.36 -10.12 -4.94
CA PHE A 68 7.31 -11.16 -3.93
C PHE A 68 6.68 -10.60 -2.67
N TYR A 69 5.57 -11.17 -2.27
CA TYR A 69 4.81 -10.72 -1.11
C TYR A 69 5.51 -11.09 0.18
N ARG A 70 5.48 -10.17 1.16
CA ARG A 70 5.99 -10.47 2.50
C ARG A 70 5.19 -11.62 3.10
N PRO A 71 5.86 -12.69 3.58
CA PRO A 71 5.18 -13.77 4.27
C PRO A 71 4.34 -13.26 5.44
N GLN A 72 3.16 -13.86 5.62
CA GLN A 72 2.23 -13.59 6.73
C GLN A 72 1.61 -12.19 6.76
N ARG A 73 1.89 -11.31 5.79
CA ARG A 73 1.21 -10.00 5.71
C ARG A 73 -0.23 -10.16 5.22
N TRP A 74 -0.40 -10.80 4.09
CA TRP A 74 -1.69 -11.06 3.47
C TRP A 74 -1.89 -12.55 3.26
N SER A 75 -3.12 -13.02 3.45
CA SER A 75 -3.51 -14.36 3.04
C SER A 75 -3.63 -14.43 1.51
N GLU A 76 -3.58 -15.64 0.96
CA GLU A 76 -3.82 -15.88 -0.47
C GLU A 76 -5.13 -15.24 -0.95
N ALA A 77 -6.22 -15.40 -0.18
CA ALA A 77 -7.52 -14.84 -0.52
C ALA A 77 -7.50 -13.31 -0.59
N GLN A 78 -6.76 -12.65 0.30
CA GLN A 78 -6.61 -11.20 0.29
C GLN A 78 -5.81 -10.70 -0.91
N ILE A 79 -4.75 -11.42 -1.32
CA ILE A 79 -3.96 -11.07 -2.50
C ILE A 79 -4.78 -11.29 -3.77
N ARG A 80 -5.51 -12.41 -3.88
CA ARG A 80 -6.38 -12.68 -5.02
C ARG A 80 -7.48 -11.63 -5.17
N GLU A 81 -8.03 -11.15 -4.07
CA GLU A 81 -9.06 -10.11 -4.06
C GLU A 81 -8.52 -8.74 -4.54
N GLU A 82 -7.24 -8.40 -4.26
CA GLU A 82 -6.54 -7.26 -4.86
C GLU A 82 -6.42 -7.43 -6.38
N HIS A 83 -5.96 -8.61 -6.82
CA HIS A 83 -5.79 -8.90 -8.24
C HIS A 83 -7.11 -8.80 -9.00
N GLU A 84 -8.19 -9.34 -8.44
CA GLU A 84 -9.53 -9.25 -9.02
C GLU A 84 -9.98 -7.80 -9.16
N PHE A 85 -9.73 -6.96 -8.15
CA PHE A 85 -10.06 -5.55 -8.22
C PHE A 85 -9.30 -4.86 -9.36
N CYS A 86 -8.00 -5.12 -9.50
CA CYS A 86 -7.22 -4.59 -10.62
C CYS A 86 -7.78 -5.04 -11.98
N PHE A 87 -8.21 -6.29 -12.12
CA PHE A 87 -8.80 -6.78 -13.37
C PHE A 87 -10.15 -6.12 -13.68
N GLU A 88 -11.02 -5.95 -12.67
CA GLU A 88 -12.28 -5.22 -12.84
C GLU A 88 -12.05 -3.78 -13.31
N LEU A 89 -11.01 -3.11 -12.79
CA LEU A 89 -10.64 -1.77 -13.22
C LEU A 89 -10.19 -1.76 -14.69
N VAL A 90 -9.38 -2.72 -15.10
CA VAL A 90 -8.93 -2.85 -16.50
C VAL A 90 -10.08 -3.18 -17.44
N GLU A 91 -11.05 -4.00 -17.04
CA GLU A 91 -12.26 -4.28 -17.83
C GLU A 91 -13.12 -3.01 -18.08
N GLN A 92 -12.98 -2.01 -17.21
CA GLN A 92 -13.58 -0.69 -17.37
C GLN A 92 -12.65 0.31 -18.08
N GLU A 93 -11.62 -0.18 -18.76
CA GLU A 93 -10.64 0.64 -19.49
C GLU A 93 -9.97 1.70 -18.60
N LEU A 94 -9.75 1.39 -17.32
CA LEU A 94 -9.00 2.24 -16.40
C LEU A 94 -7.51 1.97 -16.49
N PRO A 95 -6.68 3.00 -16.43
CA PRO A 95 -5.23 2.89 -16.59
C PRO A 95 -4.56 2.36 -15.30
N VAL A 96 -4.79 1.09 -15.03
CA VAL A 96 -4.20 0.34 -13.92
C VAL A 96 -3.25 -0.71 -14.50
N VAL A 97 -2.16 -1.00 -13.81
CA VAL A 97 -1.26 -2.09 -14.20
C VAL A 97 -1.66 -3.36 -13.41
N PRO A 98 -2.42 -4.27 -14.03
CA PRO A 98 -2.86 -5.49 -13.36
C PRO A 98 -1.71 -6.51 -13.30
N PRO A 99 -1.77 -7.51 -12.40
CA PRO A 99 -0.87 -8.64 -12.46
C PRO A 99 -1.09 -9.44 -13.76
N TRP A 100 0.00 -10.00 -14.27
CA TRP A 100 -0.03 -10.89 -15.42
C TRP A 100 -0.78 -12.20 -15.10
N ARG A 101 -1.54 -12.71 -16.09
CA ARG A 101 -2.22 -14.00 -16.00
C ARG A 101 -1.58 -15.01 -16.93
N ASN A 102 -1.40 -16.23 -16.44
CA ASN A 102 -1.01 -17.36 -17.29
C ASN A 102 -2.21 -17.82 -18.15
N GLU A 103 -1.99 -18.84 -19.00
CA GLU A 103 -3.02 -19.40 -19.88
C GLU A 103 -4.21 -20.02 -19.10
N ALA A 104 -4.00 -20.43 -17.85
CA ALA A 104 -5.05 -20.94 -16.97
C ALA A 104 -5.84 -19.81 -16.27
N GLY A 105 -5.45 -18.53 -16.48
CA GLY A 105 -6.06 -17.35 -15.84
C GLY A 105 -5.52 -17.05 -14.43
N GLU A 106 -4.51 -17.78 -13.95
CA GLU A 106 -3.89 -17.56 -12.65
C GLU A 106 -2.94 -16.35 -12.69
N SER A 107 -2.98 -15.52 -11.66
CA SER A 107 -2.16 -14.32 -11.51
C SER A 107 -1.32 -14.30 -10.25
N LEU A 108 -1.59 -15.20 -9.32
CA LEU A 108 -0.84 -15.37 -8.08
C LEU A 108 -0.18 -16.74 -8.09
N PHE A 109 1.12 -16.77 -7.88
CA PHE A 109 1.93 -17.97 -7.95
C PHE A 109 2.66 -18.18 -6.62
N MET A 110 3.08 -19.42 -6.38
CA MET A 110 3.90 -19.77 -5.23
C MET A 110 5.21 -20.39 -5.73
N PHE A 111 6.34 -19.93 -5.19
CA PHE A 111 7.65 -20.53 -5.41
C PHE A 111 8.40 -20.55 -4.07
N GLY A 112 8.83 -21.74 -3.64
CA GLY A 112 9.27 -21.95 -2.25
C GLY A 112 8.17 -21.50 -1.28
N ASP A 113 8.54 -20.65 -0.32
CA ASP A 113 7.64 -20.15 0.71
C ASP A 113 7.02 -18.77 0.38
N PHE A 114 7.20 -18.29 -0.87
CA PHE A 114 6.73 -16.98 -1.25
C PHE A 114 5.57 -17.03 -2.25
N PHE A 115 4.54 -16.26 -1.96
CA PHE A 115 3.63 -15.81 -2.99
C PHE A 115 4.32 -14.75 -3.85
N PHE A 116 4.12 -14.81 -5.16
CA PHE A 116 4.60 -13.78 -6.07
C PHE A 116 3.64 -13.55 -7.24
N ALA A 117 3.76 -12.39 -7.84
CA ALA A 117 3.02 -12.02 -9.04
C ALA A 117 3.96 -11.29 -10.01
N LEU A 118 3.64 -11.38 -11.29
CA LEU A 118 4.33 -10.65 -12.35
C LEU A 118 3.45 -9.52 -12.86
N PHE A 119 4.08 -8.42 -13.27
CA PHE A 119 3.40 -7.27 -13.86
C PHE A 119 4.14 -6.84 -15.12
N GLU A 120 3.42 -6.31 -16.10
CA GLU A 120 4.06 -5.64 -17.23
C GLU A 120 4.81 -4.40 -16.74
N ARG A 121 6.04 -4.22 -17.23
CA ARG A 121 6.78 -2.99 -16.94
C ARG A 121 6.14 -1.82 -17.65
N ARG A 122 5.68 -0.82 -16.88
CA ARG A 122 5.26 0.49 -17.37
C ARG A 122 6.31 1.54 -17.02
N GLY A 123 6.62 2.40 -17.97
CA GLY A 123 7.47 3.57 -17.73
C GLY A 123 6.63 4.76 -17.31
N GLY A 124 7.25 5.68 -16.58
CA GLY A 124 6.62 6.92 -16.12
C GLY A 124 7.38 7.54 -14.96
N HIS A 125 6.95 8.70 -14.53
CA HIS A 125 7.43 9.42 -13.34
C HIS A 125 6.22 9.79 -12.47
N ALA A 126 6.44 10.21 -11.25
CA ALA A 126 5.37 10.75 -10.41
C ALA A 126 4.76 11.98 -11.09
N PRO A 127 3.41 12.17 -11.03
CA PRO A 127 2.77 13.37 -11.57
C PRO A 127 3.22 14.62 -10.81
N GLU A 128 3.24 15.76 -11.50
CA GLU A 128 3.39 17.07 -10.87
C GLU A 128 2.07 17.44 -10.19
N LEU A 129 2.03 17.32 -8.87
CA LEU A 129 0.81 17.54 -8.05
C LEU A 129 0.55 19.03 -7.74
N ASP A 130 1.39 19.93 -8.15
CA ASP A 130 1.18 21.38 -8.16
C ASP A 130 0.52 21.88 -9.45
N ASP A 131 0.48 21.06 -10.50
CA ASP A 131 -0.27 21.32 -11.72
C ASP A 131 -1.74 20.94 -11.53
N LEU A 132 -2.62 21.94 -11.63
CA LEU A 132 -4.06 21.78 -11.41
C LEU A 132 -4.75 20.96 -12.52
N ASP A 133 -4.28 21.03 -13.77
CA ASP A 133 -4.81 20.24 -14.88
C ASP A 133 -4.52 18.74 -14.68
N ASN A 134 -3.32 18.42 -14.15
CA ASN A 134 -2.98 17.06 -13.74
C ASN A 134 -3.91 16.57 -12.64
N LEU A 135 -4.17 17.40 -11.62
CA LEU A 135 -5.04 17.06 -10.50
C LEU A 135 -6.49 16.87 -10.94
N PHE A 136 -7.00 17.69 -11.84
CA PHE A 136 -8.33 17.50 -12.43
C PHE A 136 -8.41 16.14 -13.16
N THR A 137 -7.39 15.83 -13.98
CA THR A 137 -7.30 14.54 -14.68
C THR A 137 -7.23 13.36 -13.71
N LEU A 138 -6.41 13.46 -12.64
CA LEU A 138 -6.35 12.44 -11.60
C LEU A 138 -7.69 12.30 -10.86
N GLY A 139 -8.38 13.42 -10.60
CA GLY A 139 -9.72 13.42 -10.02
C GLY A 139 -10.71 12.61 -10.86
N ARG A 140 -10.73 12.82 -12.17
CA ARG A 140 -11.57 12.05 -13.11
C ARG A 140 -11.29 10.56 -13.07
N LEU A 141 -10.01 10.16 -13.04
CA LEU A 141 -9.62 8.76 -12.97
C LEU A 141 -9.98 8.14 -11.62
N MET A 142 -9.77 8.87 -10.52
CA MET A 142 -10.18 8.42 -9.19
C MET A 142 -11.70 8.27 -9.07
N GLY A 143 -12.47 9.19 -9.65
CA GLY A 143 -13.94 9.06 -9.71
C GLY A 143 -14.38 7.78 -10.41
N ARG A 144 -13.73 7.40 -11.51
CA ARG A 144 -13.99 6.15 -12.22
C ARG A 144 -13.55 4.91 -11.41
N ILE A 145 -12.36 4.94 -10.79
CA ILE A 145 -11.86 3.85 -9.93
C ILE A 145 -12.85 3.63 -8.77
N HIS A 146 -13.28 4.69 -8.12
CA HIS A 146 -14.20 4.60 -6.99
C HIS A 146 -15.63 4.21 -7.40
N ALA A 147 -16.08 4.56 -8.59
CA ALA A 147 -17.35 4.08 -9.15
C ALA A 147 -17.34 2.54 -9.26
N VAL A 148 -16.24 1.94 -9.73
CA VAL A 148 -16.05 0.48 -9.73
C VAL A 148 -15.90 -0.05 -8.30
N GLY A 149 -15.14 0.66 -7.47
CA GLY A 149 -14.94 0.30 -6.06
C GLY A 149 -16.23 0.22 -5.24
N ALA A 150 -17.21 1.05 -5.57
CA ALA A 150 -18.50 1.12 -4.88
C ALA A 150 -19.47 0.00 -5.24
N VAL A 151 -19.23 -0.76 -6.32
CA VAL A 151 -20.16 -1.80 -6.80
C VAL A 151 -20.31 -2.95 -5.79
N LYS A 152 -19.22 -3.37 -5.16
CA LYS A 152 -19.21 -4.43 -4.14
C LYS A 152 -18.12 -4.17 -3.10
N ALA A 153 -18.25 -4.77 -1.93
CA ALA A 153 -17.24 -4.72 -0.88
C ALA A 153 -16.18 -5.83 -1.07
N PHE A 154 -14.98 -5.61 -0.55
CA PHE A 154 -14.02 -6.69 -0.29
C PHE A 154 -14.60 -7.65 0.76
N GLN A 155 -14.32 -8.94 0.60
CA GLN A 155 -14.75 -9.99 1.52
C GLN A 155 -13.63 -10.39 2.49
N HIS A 156 -12.38 -10.27 2.06
CA HIS A 156 -11.20 -10.70 2.81
C HIS A 156 -10.32 -9.53 3.21
N ARG A 157 -10.23 -8.49 2.38
CA ARG A 157 -9.42 -7.31 2.69
C ARG A 157 -10.10 -6.43 3.73
N PRO A 158 -9.32 -5.90 4.71
CA PRO A 158 -9.86 -5.13 5.82
C PRO A 158 -10.36 -3.74 5.37
N ALA A 159 -11.00 -3.05 6.31
CA ALA A 159 -11.26 -1.62 6.21
C ALA A 159 -10.20 -0.80 6.96
N ILE A 160 -10.10 0.49 6.64
CA ILE A 160 -9.43 1.45 7.52
C ILE A 160 -10.36 1.72 8.69
N THR A 161 -9.93 1.32 9.89
CA THR A 161 -10.70 1.51 11.13
C THR A 161 -9.90 2.30 12.16
N ILE A 162 -10.59 2.98 13.07
CA ILE A 162 -9.96 3.65 14.21
C ILE A 162 -9.31 2.60 15.13
N GLU A 163 -9.93 1.43 15.24
CA GLU A 163 -9.39 0.33 16.05
C GLU A 163 -8.01 -0.13 15.56
N ASP A 164 -7.90 -0.51 14.27
CA ASP A 164 -6.67 -1.08 13.75
C ASP A 164 -5.57 -0.03 13.54
N TYR A 165 -5.95 1.14 13.00
CA TYR A 165 -4.99 2.20 12.67
C TYR A 165 -4.64 3.06 13.86
N GLY A 166 -5.59 3.25 14.78
CA GLY A 166 -5.43 4.06 15.99
C GLY A 166 -5.07 3.22 17.20
N TYR A 167 -6.07 2.62 17.83
CA TYR A 167 -5.92 1.96 19.13
C TYR A 167 -4.87 0.84 19.15
N ALA A 168 -4.93 -0.09 18.21
CA ALA A 168 -3.96 -1.20 18.13
C ALA A 168 -2.53 -0.69 17.86
N SER A 169 -2.39 0.37 17.07
CA SER A 169 -1.09 0.99 16.79
C SER A 169 -0.51 1.69 18.01
N VAL A 170 -1.34 2.45 18.73
CA VAL A 170 -0.94 3.15 19.96
C VAL A 170 -0.55 2.14 21.06
N ALA A 171 -1.32 1.06 21.20
CA ALA A 171 -1.03 0.01 22.18
C ALA A 171 0.36 -0.62 21.91
N LEU A 172 0.63 -1.05 20.67
CA LEU A 172 1.91 -1.64 20.28
C LEU A 172 3.10 -0.71 20.61
N ILE A 173 3.01 0.54 20.15
CA ILE A 173 4.09 1.52 20.34
C ILE A 173 4.26 1.85 21.82
N GLY A 174 3.17 2.09 22.54
CA GLY A 174 3.19 2.44 23.97
C GLY A 174 3.71 1.32 24.87
N GLU A 175 3.46 0.06 24.50
CA GLU A 175 3.92 -1.10 25.28
C GLU A 175 5.39 -1.44 25.04
N GLN A 176 5.85 -1.38 23.80
CA GLN A 176 7.12 -1.99 23.40
C GLN A 176 8.21 -0.97 23.04
N PHE A 177 7.85 0.24 22.58
CA PHE A 177 8.82 1.16 21.97
C PHE A 177 8.97 2.50 22.71
N ILE A 178 8.02 2.88 23.57
CA ILE A 178 8.10 4.14 24.30
C ILE A 178 8.86 3.95 25.61
N PRO A 179 9.94 4.73 25.87
CA PRO A 179 10.63 4.72 27.16
C PRO A 179 9.66 5.02 28.33
N THR A 180 9.84 4.36 29.46
CA THR A 180 8.97 4.51 30.64
C THR A 180 8.77 5.98 31.05
N SER A 181 9.81 6.83 30.94
CA SER A 181 9.73 8.25 31.28
C SER A 181 8.83 9.09 30.38
N LEU A 182 8.49 8.61 29.17
CA LEU A 182 7.63 9.29 28.19
C LEU A 182 6.27 8.60 28.04
N LYS A 183 6.07 7.45 28.66
CA LYS A 183 4.88 6.62 28.44
C LYS A 183 3.58 7.34 28.79
N ASP A 184 3.51 8.01 29.93
CA ASP A 184 2.30 8.71 30.36
C ASP A 184 1.97 9.87 29.41
N SER A 185 2.98 10.63 28.96
CA SER A 185 2.81 11.74 28.01
C SER A 185 2.35 11.22 26.64
N TYR A 186 2.92 10.13 26.17
CA TYR A 186 2.53 9.49 24.90
C TYR A 186 1.07 9.01 24.94
N LEU A 187 0.69 8.27 26.00
CA LEU A 187 -0.67 7.74 26.14
C LEU A 187 -1.70 8.86 26.30
N SER A 188 -1.38 9.93 27.05
CA SER A 188 -2.28 11.09 27.18
C SER A 188 -2.49 11.78 25.84
N LEU A 189 -1.40 12.08 25.11
CA LEU A 189 -1.48 12.73 23.79
C LEU A 189 -2.28 11.88 22.78
N THR A 190 -1.98 10.59 22.71
CA THR A 190 -2.65 9.70 21.75
C THR A 190 -4.12 9.48 22.09
N ALA A 191 -4.49 9.49 23.37
CA ALA A 191 -5.90 9.45 23.80
C ALA A 191 -6.65 10.70 23.32
N ASP A 192 -6.07 11.90 23.50
CA ASP A 192 -6.68 13.15 23.02
C ASP A 192 -6.84 13.15 21.49
N LEU A 193 -5.82 12.67 20.76
CA LEU A 193 -5.86 12.55 19.30
C LEU A 193 -6.96 11.58 18.84
N LEU A 194 -7.05 10.39 19.45
CA LEU A 194 -8.05 9.40 19.07
C LEU A 194 -9.47 9.87 19.41
N GLN A 195 -9.69 10.56 20.54
CA GLN A 195 -10.94 11.18 20.87
C GLN A 195 -11.36 12.23 19.82
N ALA A 196 -10.40 13.05 19.35
CA ALA A 196 -10.66 14.03 18.29
C ALA A 196 -11.01 13.34 16.96
N VAL A 197 -10.31 12.26 16.61
CA VAL A 197 -10.60 11.43 15.43
C VAL A 197 -12.02 10.88 15.50
N GLU A 198 -12.40 10.22 16.60
CA GLU A 198 -13.74 9.67 16.81
C GLU A 198 -14.83 10.72 16.67
N ALA A 199 -14.61 11.90 17.29
CA ALA A 199 -15.55 13.01 17.22
C ALA A 199 -15.79 13.49 15.77
N GLN A 200 -14.79 13.46 14.89
CA GLN A 200 -14.97 13.83 13.49
C GLN A 200 -15.65 12.71 12.69
N PHE A 201 -15.29 11.46 12.89
CA PHE A 201 -15.98 10.33 12.24
C PHE A 201 -17.47 10.29 12.63
N ALA A 202 -17.81 10.54 13.88
CA ALA A 202 -19.20 10.58 14.37
C ALA A 202 -20.07 11.68 13.69
N GLN A 203 -19.45 12.71 13.10
CA GLN A 203 -20.16 13.76 12.37
C GLN A 203 -20.50 13.38 10.92
N VAL A 204 -19.99 12.26 10.43
CA VAL A 204 -20.25 11.75 9.07
C VAL A 204 -21.15 10.52 9.17
N SER A 205 -22.44 10.76 9.48
CA SER A 205 -23.43 9.72 9.79
C SER A 205 -23.71 8.74 8.64
N ASP A 206 -23.50 9.19 7.39
CA ASP A 206 -23.85 8.43 6.20
C ASP A 206 -22.57 8.00 5.43
N LEU A 207 -21.49 7.73 6.19
CA LEU A 207 -20.21 7.34 5.62
C LEU A 207 -20.32 6.00 4.90
N THR A 208 -20.04 6.02 3.61
CA THR A 208 -19.96 4.83 2.78
C THR A 208 -18.50 4.45 2.58
N LEU A 209 -18.14 3.21 2.87
CA LEU A 209 -16.83 2.66 2.55
C LEU A 209 -16.89 1.97 1.19
N ILE A 210 -15.92 2.25 0.37
CA ILE A 210 -15.75 1.66 -0.96
C ILE A 210 -14.41 0.94 -1.03
N ARG A 211 -14.24 0.07 -2.02
CA ARG A 211 -12.92 -0.46 -2.35
C ARG A 211 -12.07 0.68 -2.90
N SER A 212 -11.00 1.01 -2.22
CA SER A 212 -10.08 2.09 -2.54
C SER A 212 -8.69 1.55 -2.85
N HIS A 213 -7.85 2.36 -3.44
CA HIS A 213 -6.41 2.06 -3.59
C HIS A 213 -5.74 1.94 -2.21
N GLY A 214 -6.14 2.80 -1.26
CA GLY A 214 -5.68 2.81 0.12
C GLY A 214 -4.35 3.52 0.35
N ASP A 215 -3.48 3.59 -0.66
CA ASP A 215 -2.18 4.28 -0.63
C ASP A 215 -1.91 5.07 -1.94
N CYS A 216 -2.89 5.84 -2.41
CA CYS A 216 -2.86 6.54 -3.69
C CYS A 216 -2.03 7.83 -3.64
N HIS A 217 -0.74 7.75 -3.37
CA HIS A 217 0.18 8.89 -3.44
C HIS A 217 0.88 8.98 -4.81
N GLY A 218 1.47 10.13 -5.13
CA GLY A 218 2.12 10.36 -6.43
C GLY A 218 3.17 9.31 -6.82
N GLY A 219 3.82 8.65 -5.85
CA GLY A 219 4.78 7.57 -6.12
C GLY A 219 4.15 6.28 -6.66
N ASN A 220 2.84 6.09 -6.47
CA ASN A 220 2.07 4.96 -6.99
C ASN A 220 1.29 5.30 -8.27
N ILE A 221 1.66 6.42 -8.91
CA ILE A 221 1.10 6.86 -10.18
C ILE A 221 2.25 7.07 -11.17
N LEU A 222 2.24 6.31 -12.26
CA LEU A 222 3.21 6.45 -13.34
C LEU A 222 2.63 7.36 -14.41
N TRP A 223 3.06 8.62 -14.41
CA TRP A 223 2.63 9.63 -15.37
C TRP A 223 3.53 9.62 -16.60
N ARG A 224 2.94 9.52 -17.77
CA ARG A 224 3.66 9.56 -19.04
C ARG A 224 2.72 9.91 -20.17
N ASP A 225 3.14 10.83 -21.06
CA ASP A 225 2.41 11.24 -22.26
C ASP A 225 0.95 11.65 -21.92
N ASP A 226 0.79 12.48 -20.88
CA ASP A 226 -0.49 12.96 -20.32
C ASP A 226 -1.44 11.84 -19.85
N THR A 227 -0.89 10.67 -19.58
CA THR A 227 -1.64 9.52 -19.10
C THR A 227 -1.07 9.02 -17.77
N ALA A 228 -1.95 8.82 -16.79
CA ALA A 228 -1.60 8.19 -15.53
C ALA A 228 -1.79 6.67 -15.63
N ASN A 229 -0.90 5.89 -15.01
CA ASN A 229 -1.10 4.47 -14.74
C ASN A 229 -0.97 4.24 -13.24
N PHE A 230 -2.01 3.73 -12.60
CA PHE A 230 -2.01 3.42 -11.18
C PHE A 230 -1.37 2.05 -10.95
N VAL A 231 -0.49 1.99 -9.95
CA VAL A 231 0.28 0.79 -9.58
C VAL A 231 0.21 0.56 -8.08
N ASP A 232 0.57 -0.64 -7.66
CA ASP A 232 0.72 -1.05 -6.26
C ASP A 232 -0.56 -0.92 -5.40
N PHE A 233 -1.57 -1.71 -5.76
CA PHE A 233 -2.81 -1.87 -5.01
C PHE A 233 -2.65 -2.74 -3.75
N ASP A 234 -1.42 -2.98 -3.29
CA ASP A 234 -1.12 -3.84 -2.14
C ASP A 234 -1.82 -3.40 -0.85
N ASP A 235 -2.07 -2.11 -0.70
CA ASP A 235 -2.81 -1.53 0.42
C ASP A 235 -4.31 -1.29 0.13
N ALA A 236 -4.83 -1.82 -1.00
CA ALA A 236 -6.25 -1.70 -1.31
C ALA A 236 -7.11 -2.27 -0.18
N ARG A 237 -8.12 -1.52 0.23
CA ARG A 237 -9.00 -1.83 1.36
C ARG A 237 -10.31 -1.06 1.30
N MET A 238 -11.24 -1.37 2.20
CA MET A 238 -12.44 -0.58 2.35
C MET A 238 -12.12 0.73 3.07
N ALA A 239 -12.41 1.86 2.42
CA ALA A 239 -12.16 3.19 2.97
C ALA A 239 -13.18 4.22 2.46
N PRO A 240 -13.33 5.40 3.12
CA PRO A 240 -14.03 6.53 2.53
C PRO A 240 -13.29 7.03 1.29
N ALA A 241 -14.02 7.59 0.32
CA ALA A 241 -13.45 8.07 -0.93
C ALA A 241 -12.33 9.10 -0.72
N VAL A 242 -12.46 9.95 0.28
CA VAL A 242 -11.46 10.98 0.59
C VAL A 242 -10.09 10.37 0.96
N GLN A 243 -10.01 9.08 1.34
CA GLN A 243 -8.73 8.43 1.66
C GLN A 243 -7.73 8.52 0.51
N ASP A 244 -8.16 8.26 -0.70
CA ASP A 244 -7.26 8.31 -1.85
C ASP A 244 -7.07 9.76 -2.36
N LEU A 245 -8.05 10.63 -2.17
CA LEU A 245 -7.99 12.00 -2.68
C LEU A 245 -7.03 12.89 -1.88
N TRP A 246 -7.01 12.80 -0.54
CA TRP A 246 -6.13 13.65 0.25
C TRP A 246 -4.64 13.32 0.04
N MET A 247 -4.31 12.13 -0.41
CA MET A 247 -2.94 11.70 -0.66
C MET A 247 -2.31 12.34 -1.90
N LEU A 248 -3.13 12.96 -2.73
CA LEU A 248 -2.70 13.77 -3.89
C LEU A 248 -2.38 15.22 -3.52
N LEU A 249 -2.64 15.64 -2.28
CA LEU A 249 -2.48 17.03 -1.88
C LEU A 249 -1.07 17.29 -1.33
N CYS A 250 -0.48 18.41 -1.75
CA CYS A 250 0.84 18.85 -1.28
C CYS A 250 0.88 20.36 -1.00
N GLY A 251 1.96 20.83 -0.35
CA GLY A 251 2.15 22.24 -0.04
C GLY A 251 1.38 22.73 1.19
N ASP A 252 1.11 24.02 1.25
CA ASP A 252 0.41 24.64 2.35
C ASP A 252 -1.12 24.54 2.23
N ARG A 253 -1.86 24.98 3.25
CA ARG A 253 -3.31 24.86 3.28
C ARG A 253 -4.05 25.58 2.14
N PRO A 254 -3.70 26.81 1.74
CA PRO A 254 -4.26 27.45 0.56
C PRO A 254 -4.05 26.63 -0.73
N GLN A 255 -2.83 26.11 -0.94
CA GLN A 255 -2.49 25.26 -2.07
C GLN A 255 -3.32 23.97 -2.06
N GLN A 256 -3.35 23.25 -0.93
CA GLN A 256 -4.14 22.04 -0.76
C GLN A 256 -5.64 22.27 -1.01
N THR A 257 -6.16 23.47 -0.64
CA THR A 257 -7.57 23.82 -0.88
C THR A 257 -7.85 23.97 -2.37
N ALA A 258 -6.98 24.65 -3.12
CA ALA A 258 -7.10 24.77 -4.57
C ALA A 258 -6.98 23.41 -5.26
N GLN A 259 -5.98 22.62 -4.89
CA GLN A 259 -5.74 21.26 -5.40
C GLN A 259 -6.95 20.35 -5.16
N LEU A 260 -7.49 20.36 -3.95
CA LEU A 260 -8.67 19.54 -3.62
C LEU A 260 -9.90 19.96 -4.40
N SER A 261 -10.06 21.25 -4.70
CA SER A 261 -11.16 21.74 -5.53
C SER A 261 -11.10 21.11 -6.92
N GLU A 262 -9.93 21.12 -7.57
CA GLU A 262 -9.74 20.54 -8.89
C GLU A 262 -9.92 19.02 -8.90
N VAL A 263 -9.32 18.33 -7.91
CA VAL A 263 -9.50 16.87 -7.76
C VAL A 263 -10.97 16.51 -7.61
N VAL A 264 -11.71 17.24 -6.76
CA VAL A 264 -13.16 16.97 -6.53
C VAL A 264 -14.00 17.35 -7.73
N GLU A 265 -13.65 18.41 -8.46
CA GLU A 265 -14.33 18.78 -9.70
C GLU A 265 -14.23 17.66 -10.75
N GLY A 266 -13.01 17.20 -11.04
CA GLY A 266 -12.81 16.08 -11.95
C GLY A 266 -13.45 14.78 -11.47
N TYR A 267 -13.38 14.49 -10.18
CA TYR A 267 -13.99 13.32 -9.54
C TYR A 267 -15.50 13.27 -9.76
N ASN A 268 -16.18 14.40 -9.59
CA ASN A 268 -17.64 14.52 -9.71
C ASN A 268 -18.17 14.31 -11.14
N GLU A 269 -17.30 14.28 -12.15
CA GLU A 269 -17.74 13.89 -13.49
C GLU A 269 -18.15 12.41 -13.60
N PHE A 270 -17.65 11.56 -12.72
CA PHE A 270 -17.85 10.11 -12.80
C PHE A 270 -18.46 9.50 -11.52
N PHE A 271 -18.16 10.06 -10.35
CA PHE A 271 -18.70 9.57 -9.09
C PHE A 271 -18.94 10.74 -8.12
N THR A 272 -20.08 10.76 -7.46
CA THR A 272 -20.44 11.89 -6.61
C THR A 272 -19.63 11.84 -5.30
N PHE A 273 -18.80 12.85 -5.08
CA PHE A 273 -18.07 13.02 -3.83
C PHE A 273 -19.00 13.52 -2.72
N HIS A 274 -18.92 12.92 -1.54
CA HIS A 274 -19.72 13.33 -0.39
C HIS A 274 -18.99 14.42 0.42
N PRO A 275 -19.42 15.70 0.40
CA PRO A 275 -18.63 16.81 0.96
C PRO A 275 -18.34 16.70 2.46
N LYS A 276 -19.16 15.94 3.21
CA LYS A 276 -18.89 15.69 4.65
C LYS A 276 -17.59 14.90 4.87
N GLU A 277 -17.14 14.10 3.89
CA GLU A 277 -15.89 13.35 3.99
C GLU A 277 -14.65 14.25 4.09
N LEU A 278 -14.74 15.52 3.69
CA LEU A 278 -13.66 16.49 3.89
C LEU A 278 -13.24 16.64 5.37
N ARG A 279 -14.15 16.38 6.29
CA ARG A 279 -13.87 16.36 7.73
C ARG A 279 -12.95 15.23 8.15
N LEU A 280 -12.85 14.19 7.33
CA LEU A 280 -12.05 12.99 7.61
C LEU A 280 -10.60 13.11 7.15
N ILE A 281 -10.21 14.18 6.44
CA ILE A 281 -8.83 14.34 5.95
C ILE A 281 -7.83 14.28 7.12
N GLU A 282 -7.97 15.16 8.12
CA GLU A 282 -7.04 15.17 9.26
C GLU A 282 -7.18 13.93 10.17
N PRO A 283 -8.38 13.40 10.45
CA PRO A 283 -8.54 12.09 11.08
C PRO A 283 -7.79 10.97 10.37
N LEU A 284 -7.93 10.82 9.06
CA LEU A 284 -7.26 9.78 8.27
C LEU A 284 -5.74 9.97 8.24
N ARG A 285 -5.25 11.21 8.14
CA ARG A 285 -3.82 11.54 8.27
C ARG A 285 -3.28 11.15 9.63
N THR A 286 -4.01 11.47 10.70
CA THR A 286 -3.64 11.12 12.08
C THR A 286 -3.57 9.60 12.23
N LEU A 287 -4.59 8.87 11.80
CA LEU A 287 -4.61 7.41 11.82
C LEU A 287 -3.45 6.81 11.02
N ARG A 288 -3.18 7.36 9.82
CA ARG A 288 -2.03 6.91 9.01
C ARG A 288 -0.70 7.12 9.73
N MET A 289 -0.50 8.25 10.41
CA MET A 289 0.73 8.51 11.16
C MET A 289 0.93 7.51 12.31
N LEU A 290 -0.13 7.24 13.08
CA LEU A 290 -0.10 6.25 14.16
C LEU A 290 0.18 4.85 13.63
N HIS A 291 -0.53 4.47 12.56
CA HIS A 291 -0.36 3.18 11.91
C HIS A 291 1.03 3.01 11.31
N TYR A 292 1.58 4.04 10.67
CA TYR A 292 2.92 4.01 10.07
C TYR A 292 4.01 3.78 11.11
N ALA A 293 3.91 4.42 12.28
CA ALA A 293 4.84 4.17 13.39
C ALA A 293 4.79 2.70 13.83
N ALA A 294 3.58 2.16 14.02
CA ALA A 294 3.40 0.76 14.41
C ALA A 294 3.82 -0.23 13.28
N TRP A 295 3.59 0.15 12.04
CA TRP A 295 4.04 -0.62 10.88
C TRP A 295 5.56 -0.72 10.81
N LEU A 296 6.29 0.37 11.05
CA LEU A 296 7.76 0.36 11.17
C LEU A 296 8.21 -0.50 12.35
N ALA A 297 7.57 -0.31 13.50
CA ALA A 297 7.92 -1.01 14.74
C ALA A 297 7.83 -2.54 14.61
N ARG A 298 6.78 -3.05 13.94
CA ARG A 298 6.62 -4.49 13.67
C ARG A 298 7.71 -5.07 12.77
N ARG A 299 8.50 -4.25 12.10
CA ARG A 299 9.57 -4.63 11.16
C ARG A 299 10.96 -4.27 11.67
N TRP A 300 10.98 -3.69 12.86
CA TRP A 300 12.22 -3.32 13.54
C TRP A 300 12.77 -4.57 14.27
N THR A 301 13.58 -5.34 13.55
CA THR A 301 14.29 -6.52 14.07
C THR A 301 15.78 -6.32 13.94
#